data_9cf59daf97deb249f98496f715fc845c
#
_entry.id   9cf59daf97deb249f98496f715fc845c
#
_cell.length_a   1.000
_cell.length_b   1.000
_cell.length_c   1.000
_cell.angle_alpha   90.00
_cell.angle_beta   90.00
_cell.angle_gamma   90.00
#
_symmetry.space_group_name_H-M   'P 1'
#
loop_
_entity.id
_entity.type
_entity.pdbx_description
1 polymer ?
#
loop_
_entity_poly.entity_id
_entity_poly.type
_entity_poly.pdbx_seq_one_letter_code
_entity_poly.pdbx_strand_id
1 'polypeptide(L)'
;MCYSSQIAAAYQQYLKLTGAAIDLDQFRELYGFRHANSSIRIPRAVDRWFNEPKNADETPIKELIDQHRAEAIAKLEGEVFVQRKRLADAERKLQTKPTKAAGESRRIAGAKIEAALARLARLKATQPHPSEARIFPMHFAPIVVQEGERRVVRLARYHCRQAGKPASIDRKFPGLYNARRDNLEKFWRREFGFSHAVMLAESFYENVDRDGRNAVLHFVPRPASTMLVACLFAQWTDPAGGAPLLSFAAVTDDPPPEVAAAGHDRMIVNLKPEHIAAWLTPAGRSLQELQGILSDRQAPYYEHEVLAA
;
A
#
# COMPACT_ATOMS: atom_id res chain seq x y z
N MET A 1 -5.48 12.29 7.72
CA MET A 1 -4.20 11.62 7.37
C MET A 1 -4.46 10.71 6.20
N CYS A 2 -3.65 10.78 5.14
CA CYS A 2 -3.86 9.96 3.95
C CYS A 2 -3.71 8.47 4.31
N TYR A 3 -4.85 7.79 4.47
CA TYR A 3 -4.88 6.45 5.04
C TYR A 3 -4.56 5.36 4.03
N SER A 4 -5.01 5.52 2.79
CA SER A 4 -4.72 4.54 1.74
C SER A 4 -4.66 5.21 0.37
N SER A 5 -3.90 4.60 -0.55
CA SER A 5 -3.73 5.07 -1.92
C SER A 5 -3.91 3.92 -2.89
N GLN A 6 -4.39 4.22 -4.10
CA GLN A 6 -4.36 3.30 -5.22
C GLN A 6 -3.09 3.55 -6.01
N ILE A 7 -2.15 2.63 -5.94
CA ILE A 7 -0.89 2.74 -6.68
C ILE A 7 -1.10 2.54 -8.18
N ALA A 8 -0.20 3.09 -8.99
CA ALA A 8 -0.16 2.79 -10.43
C ALA A 8 0.00 1.27 -10.64
N ALA A 9 -0.99 0.68 -11.33
CA ALA A 9 -1.09 -0.78 -11.45
C ALA A 9 -0.11 -1.38 -12.46
N ALA A 10 0.39 -0.58 -13.43
CA ALA A 10 1.23 -1.08 -14.52
C ALA A 10 2.70 -0.66 -14.34
N TYR A 11 3.63 -1.61 -14.40
CA TYR A 11 5.06 -1.33 -14.38
C TYR A 11 5.51 -0.33 -15.46
N GLN A 12 4.89 -0.38 -16.62
CA GLN A 12 5.21 0.54 -17.72
C GLN A 12 5.03 2.03 -17.36
N GLN A 13 4.14 2.34 -16.41
CA GLN A 13 3.97 3.71 -15.91
C GLN A 13 5.22 4.17 -15.13
N TYR A 14 5.81 3.28 -14.31
CA TYR A 14 7.05 3.58 -13.58
C TYR A 14 8.19 3.86 -14.55
N LEU A 15 8.39 2.98 -15.54
CA LEU A 15 9.42 3.16 -16.57
C LEU A 15 9.21 4.47 -17.36
N LYS A 16 7.98 4.70 -17.83
CA LYS A 16 7.65 5.88 -18.67
C LYS A 16 7.81 7.20 -17.92
N LEU A 17 7.32 7.28 -16.68
CA LEU A 17 7.28 8.53 -15.92
C LEU A 17 8.58 8.83 -15.19
N THR A 18 9.37 7.81 -14.84
CA THR A 18 10.54 8.00 -13.99
C THR A 18 11.84 7.46 -14.58
N GLY A 19 11.78 6.64 -15.64
CA GLY A 19 12.94 5.94 -16.18
C GLY A 19 13.50 4.85 -15.27
N ALA A 20 12.76 4.45 -14.22
CA ALA A 20 13.23 3.49 -13.24
C ALA A 20 13.06 2.04 -13.70
N ALA A 21 14.09 1.22 -13.51
CA ALA A 21 14.04 -0.24 -13.69
C ALA A 21 13.71 -0.95 -12.38
N ILE A 22 13.10 -2.15 -12.45
CA ILE A 22 12.84 -2.96 -11.25
C ILE A 22 14.16 -3.51 -10.71
N ASP A 23 14.34 -3.48 -9.38
CA ASP A 23 15.34 -4.26 -8.67
C ASP A 23 14.82 -5.70 -8.47
N LEU A 24 15.05 -6.55 -9.47
CA LEU A 24 14.53 -7.93 -9.46
C LEU A 24 15.07 -8.77 -8.30
N ASP A 25 16.28 -8.52 -7.84
CA ASP A 25 16.87 -9.23 -6.71
C ASP A 25 16.13 -8.91 -5.41
N GLN A 26 15.86 -7.62 -5.15
CA GLN A 26 15.10 -7.18 -3.99
C GLN A 26 13.63 -7.68 -4.04
N PHE A 27 13.03 -7.69 -5.22
CA PHE A 27 11.69 -8.26 -5.40
C PHE A 27 11.69 -9.77 -5.09
N ARG A 28 12.62 -10.53 -5.66
CA ARG A 28 12.75 -11.97 -5.42
C ARG A 28 12.94 -12.28 -3.93
N GLU A 29 13.81 -11.55 -3.25
CA GLU A 29 14.03 -11.70 -1.82
C GLU A 29 12.75 -11.46 -1.02
N LEU A 30 12.05 -10.35 -1.28
CA LEU A 30 10.82 -10.01 -0.55
C LEU A 30 9.68 -10.98 -0.84
N TYR A 31 9.54 -11.46 -2.07
CA TYR A 31 8.56 -12.51 -2.41
C TYR A 31 8.88 -13.84 -1.72
N GLY A 32 10.17 -14.19 -1.59
CA GLY A 32 10.62 -15.34 -0.80
C GLY A 32 10.26 -15.19 0.69
N PHE A 33 10.49 -14.02 1.28
CA PHE A 33 10.08 -13.74 2.66
C PHE A 33 8.55 -13.76 2.84
N ARG A 34 7.76 -13.33 1.85
CA ARG A 34 6.29 -13.39 1.89
C ARG A 34 5.79 -14.81 2.05
N HIS A 35 6.43 -15.78 1.42
CA HIS A 35 6.09 -17.20 1.56
C HIS A 35 6.28 -17.68 2.99
N ALA A 36 7.40 -17.31 3.63
CA ALA A 36 7.68 -17.66 5.02
C ALA A 36 6.92 -16.83 6.06
N ASN A 37 6.44 -15.63 5.69
CA ASN A 37 5.86 -14.65 6.60
C ASN A 37 4.58 -14.02 6.03
N SER A 38 3.44 -14.48 6.51
CA SER A 38 2.10 -14.00 6.10
C SER A 38 1.80 -12.53 6.44
N SER A 39 2.67 -11.85 7.22
CA SER A 39 2.53 -10.41 7.51
C SER A 39 2.97 -9.53 6.34
N ILE A 40 3.73 -10.05 5.38
CA ILE A 40 4.15 -9.33 4.18
C ILE A 40 2.99 -9.29 3.19
N ARG A 41 2.42 -8.11 3.01
CA ARG A 41 1.28 -7.86 2.12
C ARG A 41 1.74 -7.05 0.92
N ILE A 42 1.82 -7.68 -0.24
CA ILE A 42 2.10 -7.03 -1.53
C ILE A 42 0.79 -6.95 -2.30
N PRO A 43 0.44 -5.79 -2.89
CA PRO A 43 -0.77 -5.66 -3.71
C PRO A 43 -0.74 -6.61 -4.90
N ARG A 44 -1.88 -7.22 -5.20
CA ARG A 44 -1.98 -8.16 -6.32
C ARG A 44 -1.74 -7.49 -7.68
N ALA A 45 -1.97 -6.18 -7.78
CA ALA A 45 -1.60 -5.42 -8.97
C ALA A 45 -0.09 -5.51 -9.27
N VAL A 46 0.76 -5.57 -8.22
CA VAL A 46 2.22 -5.78 -8.38
C VAL A 46 2.54 -7.23 -8.76
N ASP A 47 1.84 -8.20 -8.17
CA ASP A 47 1.99 -9.62 -8.56
C ASP A 47 1.75 -9.79 -10.08
N ARG A 48 0.81 -9.05 -10.65
CA ARG A 48 0.47 -9.11 -12.09
C ARG A 48 1.58 -8.61 -13.02
N TRP A 49 2.57 -7.86 -12.52
CA TRP A 49 3.73 -7.46 -13.33
C TRP A 49 4.52 -8.65 -13.85
N PHE A 50 4.44 -9.78 -13.14
CA PHE A 50 5.16 -11.01 -13.40
C PHE A 50 4.27 -12.13 -13.98
N ASN A 51 3.02 -11.84 -14.39
CA ASN A 51 2.15 -12.85 -14.99
C ASN A 51 2.77 -13.47 -16.26
N GLU A 52 3.46 -12.64 -17.04
CA GLU A 52 4.18 -13.02 -18.24
C GLU A 52 5.65 -12.59 -18.10
N PRO A 53 6.53 -13.46 -17.56
CA PRO A 53 7.95 -13.16 -17.41
C PRO A 53 8.60 -12.78 -18.73
N LYS A 54 9.33 -11.68 -18.76
CA LYS A 54 10.01 -11.16 -19.96
C LYS A 54 11.42 -11.69 -20.12
N ASN A 55 11.99 -12.22 -19.06
CA ASN A 55 13.34 -12.77 -19.00
C ASN A 55 13.44 -13.87 -17.94
N ALA A 56 14.59 -14.54 -17.89
CA ALA A 56 14.85 -15.63 -16.96
C ALA A 56 14.83 -15.19 -15.48
N ASP A 57 15.18 -13.95 -15.19
CA ASP A 57 15.27 -13.43 -13.81
C ASP A 57 13.88 -13.16 -13.20
N GLU A 58 12.86 -12.96 -14.03
CA GLU A 58 11.48 -12.77 -13.57
C GLU A 58 10.77 -14.11 -13.26
N THR A 59 11.22 -15.22 -13.85
CA THR A 59 10.60 -16.55 -13.68
C THR A 59 10.55 -16.99 -12.21
N PRO A 60 11.62 -16.90 -11.40
CA PRO A 60 11.57 -17.28 -9.99
C PRO A 60 10.57 -16.45 -9.18
N ILE A 61 10.40 -15.16 -9.52
CA ILE A 61 9.41 -14.28 -8.85
C ILE A 61 7.99 -14.78 -9.16
N LYS A 62 7.73 -15.12 -10.42
CA LYS A 62 6.43 -15.69 -10.82
C LYS A 62 6.13 -16.99 -10.08
N GLU A 63 7.09 -17.88 -9.97
CA GLU A 63 6.94 -19.16 -9.26
C GLU A 63 6.55 -18.92 -7.78
N LEU A 64 7.22 -18.01 -7.08
CA LEU A 64 6.90 -17.62 -5.72
C LEU A 64 5.49 -17.02 -5.59
N ILE A 65 5.06 -16.22 -6.57
CA ILE A 65 3.71 -15.65 -6.61
C ILE A 65 2.67 -16.76 -6.80
N ASP A 66 2.89 -17.65 -7.75
CA ASP A 66 1.97 -18.75 -8.07
C ASP A 66 1.85 -19.74 -6.89
N GLN A 67 2.95 -20.07 -6.24
CA GLN A 67 2.96 -20.90 -5.05
C GLN A 67 2.16 -20.26 -3.91
N HIS A 68 2.45 -18.99 -3.59
CA HIS A 68 1.70 -18.24 -2.56
C HIS A 68 0.20 -18.18 -2.86
N ARG A 69 -0.16 -17.97 -4.13
CA ARG A 69 -1.57 -17.94 -4.58
C ARG A 69 -2.23 -19.31 -4.42
N ALA A 70 -1.54 -20.39 -4.81
CA ALA A 70 -2.07 -21.75 -4.67
C ALA A 70 -2.32 -22.12 -3.20
N GLU A 71 -1.40 -21.79 -2.31
CA GLU A 71 -1.54 -22.02 -0.88
C GLU A 71 -2.69 -21.19 -0.27
N ALA A 72 -2.84 -19.92 -0.68
CA ALA A 72 -3.95 -19.09 -0.23
C ALA A 72 -5.31 -19.64 -0.69
N ILE A 73 -5.39 -20.18 -1.92
CA ILE A 73 -6.58 -20.83 -2.46
C ILE A 73 -6.89 -22.09 -1.64
N ALA A 74 -5.92 -23.00 -1.45
CA ALA A 74 -6.10 -24.23 -0.69
C ALA A 74 -6.57 -23.96 0.75
N LYS A 75 -6.00 -22.95 1.41
CA LYS A 75 -6.41 -22.54 2.75
C LYS A 75 -7.86 -22.07 2.80
N LEU A 76 -8.28 -21.24 1.83
CA LEU A 76 -9.66 -20.73 1.77
C LEU A 76 -10.66 -21.84 1.42
N GLU A 77 -10.30 -22.78 0.55
CA GLU A 77 -11.14 -23.95 0.23
C GLU A 77 -11.33 -24.83 1.47
N GLY A 78 -10.27 -25.05 2.26
CA GLY A 78 -10.34 -25.71 3.55
C GLY A 78 -11.24 -24.97 4.56
N GLU A 79 -11.15 -23.63 4.62
CA GLU A 79 -12.02 -22.82 5.48
C GLU A 79 -13.50 -22.98 5.07
N VAL A 80 -13.81 -22.91 3.78
CA VAL A 80 -15.17 -23.11 3.26
C VAL A 80 -15.71 -24.49 3.68
N PHE A 81 -14.89 -25.55 3.55
CA PHE A 81 -15.28 -26.89 3.96
C PHE A 81 -15.64 -26.96 5.46
N VAL A 82 -14.77 -26.43 6.33
CA VAL A 82 -14.99 -26.40 7.79
C VAL A 82 -16.25 -25.61 8.15
N GLN A 83 -16.45 -24.44 7.52
CA GLN A 83 -17.61 -23.60 7.82
C GLN A 83 -18.92 -24.21 7.27
N ARG A 84 -18.91 -24.90 6.14
CA ARG A 84 -20.09 -25.65 5.63
C ARG A 84 -20.52 -26.76 6.58
N LYS A 85 -19.56 -27.51 7.14
CA LYS A 85 -19.86 -28.51 8.17
C LYS A 85 -20.50 -27.87 9.40
N ARG A 86 -19.91 -26.77 9.90
CA ARG A 86 -20.45 -26.00 11.03
C ARG A 86 -21.87 -25.48 10.75
N LEU A 87 -22.12 -25.00 9.54
CA LEU A 87 -23.44 -24.54 9.11
C LEU A 87 -24.47 -25.65 9.18
N ALA A 88 -24.19 -26.83 8.56
CA ALA A 88 -25.06 -27.98 8.56
C ALA A 88 -25.35 -28.52 9.98
N ASP A 89 -24.33 -28.52 10.86
CA ASP A 89 -24.50 -28.92 12.27
C ASP A 89 -25.42 -27.94 13.03
N ALA A 90 -25.27 -26.62 12.78
CA ALA A 90 -26.14 -25.61 13.40
C ALA A 90 -27.59 -25.71 12.91
N GLU A 91 -27.80 -25.95 11.62
CA GLU A 91 -29.13 -26.12 11.02
C GLU A 91 -29.84 -27.35 11.58
N ARG A 92 -29.17 -28.50 11.69
CA ARG A 92 -29.71 -29.72 12.33
C ARG A 92 -30.13 -29.46 13.78
N LYS A 93 -29.31 -28.75 14.56
CA LYS A 93 -29.63 -28.37 15.94
C LYS A 93 -30.86 -27.45 16.01
N LEU A 94 -30.99 -26.53 15.08
CA LEU A 94 -32.15 -25.62 15.03
C LEU A 94 -33.46 -26.36 14.70
N GLN A 95 -33.37 -27.43 13.90
CA GLN A 95 -34.53 -28.27 13.58
C GLN A 95 -35.02 -29.12 14.81
N THR A 96 -34.05 -29.61 15.61
CA THR A 96 -34.39 -30.48 16.75
C THR A 96 -34.65 -29.72 18.05
N LYS A 97 -33.81 -28.73 18.37
CA LYS A 97 -33.92 -27.89 19.58
C LYS A 97 -33.40 -26.49 19.27
N PRO A 98 -34.27 -25.55 18.89
CA PRO A 98 -33.86 -24.18 18.61
C PRO A 98 -33.21 -23.53 19.81
N THR A 99 -31.92 -23.06 19.63
CA THR A 99 -31.19 -22.34 20.66
C THR A 99 -30.56 -21.08 20.04
N LYS A 100 -30.41 -20.03 20.86
CA LYS A 100 -29.75 -18.80 20.46
C LYS A 100 -28.29 -19.05 19.95
N ALA A 101 -27.60 -19.97 20.62
CA ALA A 101 -26.23 -20.36 20.22
C ALA A 101 -26.18 -21.04 18.84
N ALA A 102 -27.15 -21.90 18.51
CA ALA A 102 -27.25 -22.52 17.20
C ALA A 102 -27.58 -21.49 16.11
N GLY A 103 -28.47 -20.54 16.39
CA GLY A 103 -28.78 -19.42 15.50
C GLY A 103 -27.56 -18.56 15.20
N GLU A 104 -26.80 -18.19 16.22
CA GLU A 104 -25.57 -17.41 16.05
C GLU A 104 -24.49 -18.19 15.32
N SER A 105 -24.31 -19.50 15.59
CA SER A 105 -23.41 -20.37 14.87
C SER A 105 -23.74 -20.44 13.37
N ARG A 106 -25.01 -20.53 13.00
CA ARG A 106 -25.51 -20.51 11.62
C ARG A 106 -25.11 -19.17 10.93
N ARG A 107 -25.43 -18.03 11.58
CA ARG A 107 -25.12 -16.68 11.08
C ARG A 107 -23.63 -16.50 10.81
N ILE A 108 -22.78 -16.85 11.79
CA ILE A 108 -21.33 -16.73 11.68
C ILE A 108 -20.77 -17.62 10.57
N ALA A 109 -21.22 -18.88 10.48
CA ALA A 109 -20.76 -19.82 9.47
C ALA A 109 -21.14 -19.33 8.06
N GLY A 110 -22.38 -18.87 7.86
CA GLY A 110 -22.84 -18.30 6.60
C GLY A 110 -21.98 -17.11 6.15
N ALA A 111 -21.78 -16.12 7.02
CA ALA A 111 -20.96 -14.95 6.72
C ALA A 111 -19.51 -15.31 6.38
N LYS A 112 -18.91 -16.28 7.08
CA LYS A 112 -17.55 -16.77 6.79
C LYS A 112 -17.47 -17.50 5.44
N ILE A 113 -18.46 -18.28 5.08
CA ILE A 113 -18.52 -18.95 3.76
C ILE A 113 -18.57 -17.90 2.65
N GLU A 114 -19.46 -16.92 2.74
CA GLU A 114 -19.59 -15.85 1.75
C GLU A 114 -18.28 -15.07 1.59
N ALA A 115 -17.65 -14.67 2.69
CA ALA A 115 -16.38 -13.96 2.67
C ALA A 115 -15.25 -14.80 2.06
N ALA A 116 -15.16 -16.10 2.37
CA ALA A 116 -14.15 -17.00 1.81
C ALA A 116 -14.38 -17.23 0.30
N LEU A 117 -15.63 -17.44 -0.14
CA LEU A 117 -15.97 -17.60 -1.56
C LEU A 117 -15.67 -16.32 -2.35
N ALA A 118 -15.98 -15.13 -1.82
CA ALA A 118 -15.65 -13.87 -2.45
C ALA A 118 -14.13 -13.69 -2.62
N ARG A 119 -13.34 -14.08 -1.61
CA ARG A 119 -11.87 -14.08 -1.69
C ARG A 119 -11.35 -15.08 -2.73
N LEU A 120 -11.89 -16.30 -2.77
CA LEU A 120 -11.55 -17.32 -3.77
C LEU A 120 -11.83 -16.83 -5.19
N ALA A 121 -13.01 -16.23 -5.42
CA ALA A 121 -13.36 -15.66 -6.71
C ALA A 121 -12.35 -14.60 -7.16
N ARG A 122 -11.94 -13.71 -6.24
CA ARG A 122 -10.91 -12.69 -6.52
C ARG A 122 -9.55 -13.33 -6.84
N LEU A 123 -9.09 -14.32 -6.07
CA LEU A 123 -7.82 -14.99 -6.31
C LEU A 123 -7.78 -15.76 -7.64
N LYS A 124 -8.91 -16.31 -8.07
CA LYS A 124 -9.06 -17.05 -9.34
C LYS A 124 -9.34 -16.12 -10.54
N ALA A 125 -9.70 -14.85 -10.30
CA ALA A 125 -10.01 -13.91 -11.37
C ALA A 125 -8.78 -13.60 -12.23
N THR A 126 -8.96 -13.67 -13.55
CA THR A 126 -7.96 -13.28 -14.54
C THR A 126 -7.95 -11.78 -14.78
N GLN A 127 -9.12 -11.14 -14.77
CA GLN A 127 -9.25 -9.70 -14.96
C GLN A 127 -8.81 -8.91 -13.72
N PRO A 128 -8.09 -7.78 -13.88
CA PRO A 128 -7.74 -6.89 -12.78
C PRO A 128 -8.99 -6.31 -12.11
N HIS A 129 -8.94 -6.15 -10.79
CA HIS A 129 -9.95 -5.41 -10.04
C HIS A 129 -9.29 -4.17 -9.40
N PRO A 130 -9.94 -2.99 -9.41
CA PRO A 130 -9.34 -1.76 -8.88
C PRO A 130 -8.79 -1.89 -7.46
N SER A 131 -9.48 -2.61 -6.57
CA SER A 131 -9.02 -2.83 -5.20
C SER A 131 -7.69 -3.60 -5.07
N GLU A 132 -7.21 -4.26 -6.13
CA GLU A 132 -5.94 -4.99 -6.14
C GLU A 132 -4.72 -4.06 -6.08
N ALA A 133 -4.88 -2.79 -6.49
CA ALA A 133 -3.85 -1.76 -6.43
C ALA A 133 -3.94 -0.87 -5.17
N ARG A 134 -4.95 -1.08 -4.31
CA ARG A 134 -5.11 -0.28 -3.10
C ARG A 134 -4.16 -0.75 -2.01
N ILE A 135 -3.35 0.18 -1.49
CA ILE A 135 -2.42 -0.06 -0.37
C ILE A 135 -2.96 0.58 0.91
N PHE A 136 -2.62 -0.04 2.02
CA PHE A 136 -2.89 0.42 3.38
C PHE A 136 -1.58 0.47 4.18
N PRO A 137 -1.55 1.17 5.32
CA PRO A 137 -0.40 1.08 6.22
C PRO A 137 -0.01 -0.37 6.48
N MET A 138 1.29 -0.64 6.53
CA MET A 138 1.94 -1.97 6.62
C MET A 138 1.93 -2.81 5.34
N HIS A 139 1.26 -2.39 4.24
CA HIS A 139 1.44 -3.02 2.93
C HIS A 139 2.77 -2.60 2.31
N PHE A 140 3.36 -3.48 1.50
CA PHE A 140 4.49 -3.14 0.66
C PHE A 140 4.00 -2.58 -0.67
N ALA A 141 4.61 -1.51 -1.12
CA ALA A 141 4.27 -0.85 -2.38
C ALA A 141 5.54 -0.49 -3.15
N PRO A 142 5.47 -0.39 -4.49
CA PRO A 142 6.59 0.07 -5.28
C PRO A 142 6.87 1.55 -5.01
N ILE A 143 8.11 1.88 -4.74
CA ILE A 143 8.63 3.25 -4.72
C ILE A 143 9.83 3.35 -5.66
N VAL A 144 10.03 4.53 -6.22
CA VAL A 144 11.22 4.86 -7.02
C VAL A 144 12.22 5.53 -6.12
N VAL A 145 13.45 5.03 -6.12
CA VAL A 145 14.59 5.61 -5.41
C VAL A 145 15.76 5.82 -6.37
N GLN A 146 16.69 6.72 -6.02
CA GLN A 146 17.94 6.91 -6.74
C GLN A 146 19.04 6.06 -6.12
N GLU A 147 19.76 5.26 -6.93
CA GLU A 147 20.90 4.45 -6.51
C GLU A 147 22.07 4.69 -7.46
N GLY A 148 23.05 5.44 -6.98
CA GLY A 148 24.10 5.96 -7.86
C GLY A 148 23.50 6.78 -9.00
N GLU A 149 23.78 6.39 -10.24
CA GLU A 149 23.26 7.08 -11.42
C GLU A 149 21.93 6.53 -11.94
N ARG A 150 21.38 5.47 -11.32
CA ARG A 150 20.17 4.79 -11.80
C ARG A 150 18.99 5.01 -10.88
N ARG A 151 17.81 5.11 -11.46
CA ARG A 151 16.55 5.04 -10.73
C ARG A 151 16.07 3.60 -10.71
N VAL A 152 15.71 3.13 -9.53
CA VAL A 152 15.24 1.76 -9.34
C VAL A 152 13.89 1.74 -8.64
N VAL A 153 13.06 0.78 -9.04
CA VAL A 153 11.80 0.47 -8.36
C VAL A 153 12.06 -0.59 -7.30
N ARG A 154 11.77 -0.29 -6.06
CA ARG A 154 11.87 -1.19 -4.92
C ARG A 154 10.53 -1.36 -4.22
N LEU A 155 10.29 -2.52 -3.65
CA LEU A 155 9.17 -2.72 -2.74
C LEU A 155 9.54 -2.25 -1.34
N ALA A 156 8.79 -1.30 -0.81
CA ALA A 156 8.98 -0.77 0.53
C ALA A 156 7.67 -0.80 1.32
N ARG A 157 7.75 -1.00 2.63
CA ARG A 157 6.59 -1.02 3.51
C ARG A 157 6.04 0.40 3.71
N TYR A 158 4.77 0.60 3.42
CA TYR A 158 4.06 1.85 3.67
C TYR A 158 3.77 1.99 5.18
N HIS A 159 4.64 2.49 5.90
CA HIS A 159 4.77 2.80 7.33
C HIS A 159 6.26 2.80 7.66
N CYS A 160 6.86 3.99 7.69
CA CYS A 160 8.30 4.16 7.80
C CYS A 160 8.81 3.82 9.19
N ARG A 161 9.70 2.85 9.27
CA ARG A 161 10.50 2.60 10.48
C ARG A 161 11.87 3.21 10.27
N GLN A 162 12.13 4.30 10.98
CA GLN A 162 13.39 5.02 10.88
C GLN A 162 14.58 4.17 11.37
N ALA A 163 15.74 4.34 10.74
CA ALA A 163 16.98 3.66 11.14
C ALA A 163 17.32 3.91 12.63
N GLY A 164 17.77 2.86 13.30
CA GLY A 164 18.17 2.91 14.72
C GLY A 164 17.00 3.02 15.72
N LYS A 165 15.73 2.98 15.26
CA LYS A 165 14.57 2.92 16.14
C LYS A 165 14.18 1.47 16.44
N PRO A 166 13.66 1.17 17.64
CA PRO A 166 13.19 -0.18 17.95
C PRO A 166 11.93 -0.51 17.15
N ALA A 167 11.67 -1.80 16.87
CA ALA A 167 10.49 -2.26 16.15
C ALA A 167 9.15 -1.83 16.80
N SER A 168 9.16 -1.59 18.12
CA SER A 168 8.00 -1.10 18.88
C SER A 168 7.54 0.30 18.48
N ILE A 169 8.36 1.06 17.72
CA ILE A 169 7.98 2.39 17.21
C ILE A 169 6.73 2.32 16.34
N ASP A 170 6.53 1.24 15.60
CA ASP A 170 5.38 1.05 14.74
C ASP A 170 4.05 1.11 15.52
N ARG A 171 4.03 0.56 16.73
CA ARG A 171 2.86 0.61 17.63
C ARG A 171 2.74 1.94 18.36
N LYS A 172 3.89 2.54 18.74
CA LYS A 172 3.91 3.81 19.46
C LYS A 172 3.47 4.98 18.58
N PHE A 173 3.76 4.92 17.29
CA PHE A 173 3.43 5.97 16.31
C PHE A 173 2.72 5.35 15.09
N PRO A 174 1.41 5.05 15.18
CA PRO A 174 0.67 4.38 14.12
C PRO A 174 0.51 5.23 12.84
N GLY A 175 0.83 6.52 12.89
CA GLY A 175 0.76 7.46 11.76
C GLY A 175 2.04 7.59 10.92
N LEU A 176 3.09 6.77 11.17
CA LEU A 176 4.38 6.87 10.44
C LEU A 176 4.31 6.48 8.94
N TYR A 177 3.13 6.32 8.39
CA TYR A 177 2.93 6.23 6.94
C TYR A 177 2.80 7.61 6.28
N ASN A 178 2.69 8.70 7.07
CA ASN A 178 2.66 10.08 6.61
C ASN A 178 3.80 10.89 7.23
N ALA A 179 4.57 11.57 6.38
CA ALA A 179 5.58 12.55 6.76
C ALA A 179 5.00 13.97 6.56
N ARG A 180 4.51 14.57 7.65
CA ARG A 180 3.96 15.93 7.60
C ARG A 180 5.03 16.95 7.23
N ARG A 181 4.72 17.84 6.28
CA ARG A 181 5.64 18.85 5.80
C ARG A 181 6.16 19.76 6.91
N ASP A 182 5.30 20.18 7.83
CA ASP A 182 5.64 21.02 8.99
C ASP A 182 6.59 20.35 9.99
N ASN A 183 6.85 19.04 9.82
CA ASN A 183 7.66 18.22 10.73
C ASN A 183 8.88 17.57 10.05
N LEU A 184 9.13 17.90 8.76
CA LEU A 184 10.22 17.30 7.99
C LEU A 184 11.59 17.61 8.59
N GLU A 185 11.84 18.84 8.98
CA GLU A 185 13.11 19.30 9.54
C GLU A 185 13.30 18.95 11.04
N LYS A 186 12.25 18.42 11.68
CA LYS A 186 12.28 18.03 13.10
C LYS A 186 12.29 16.50 13.25
N PHE A 187 11.12 15.88 13.13
CA PHE A 187 10.96 14.44 13.34
C PHE A 187 11.62 13.63 12.21
N TRP A 188 11.51 14.10 10.95
CA TRP A 188 12.01 13.43 9.76
C TRP A 188 13.40 13.92 9.31
N ARG A 189 14.13 14.65 10.16
CA ARG A 189 15.43 15.27 9.83
C ARG A 189 16.54 14.29 9.39
N ARG A 190 16.37 12.99 9.62
CA ARG A 190 17.33 11.97 9.20
C ARG A 190 17.04 11.45 7.80
N GLU A 191 15.81 11.58 7.36
CA GLU A 191 15.33 11.14 6.06
C GLU A 191 15.20 12.34 5.10
N PHE A 192 14.68 13.48 5.57
CA PHE A 192 14.53 14.69 4.76
C PHE A 192 15.88 15.31 4.43
N GLY A 193 16.16 15.45 3.13
CA GLY A 193 17.48 15.86 2.60
C GLY A 193 18.46 14.70 2.36
N PHE A 194 18.05 13.45 2.67
CA PHE A 194 18.94 12.27 2.55
C PHE A 194 18.29 11.10 1.82
N SER A 195 17.06 10.73 2.17
CA SER A 195 16.44 9.50 1.71
C SER A 195 15.06 9.78 1.14
N HIS A 196 15.04 10.17 -0.13
CA HIS A 196 13.84 10.57 -0.86
C HIS A 196 13.42 9.52 -1.86
N ALA A 197 12.11 9.34 -2.00
CA ALA A 197 11.49 8.42 -2.95
C ALA A 197 10.27 9.05 -3.61
N VAL A 198 9.78 8.41 -4.67
CA VAL A 198 8.52 8.75 -5.32
C VAL A 198 7.66 7.50 -5.40
N MET A 199 6.40 7.60 -4.94
CA MET A 199 5.37 6.58 -5.15
C MET A 199 4.45 7.05 -6.27
N LEU A 200 4.12 6.18 -7.22
CA LEU A 200 3.13 6.47 -8.25
C LEU A 200 1.74 6.04 -7.79
N ALA A 201 0.79 6.97 -7.77
CA ALA A 201 -0.58 6.71 -7.35
C ALA A 201 -1.60 7.29 -8.35
N GLU A 202 -2.71 6.57 -8.56
CA GLU A 202 -3.82 7.01 -9.40
C GLU A 202 -4.88 7.78 -8.61
N SER A 203 -5.02 7.47 -7.32
CA SER A 203 -6.00 8.06 -6.42
C SER A 203 -5.62 7.85 -4.96
N PHE A 204 -6.31 8.51 -4.05
CA PHE A 204 -6.13 8.31 -2.62
C PHE A 204 -7.48 8.29 -1.89
N TYR A 205 -7.46 7.76 -0.68
CA TYR A 205 -8.66 7.57 0.13
C TYR A 205 -8.47 8.19 1.50
N GLU A 206 -9.50 8.87 1.99
CA GLU A 206 -9.51 9.51 3.28
C GLU A 206 -10.72 9.12 4.11
N ASN A 207 -10.49 8.99 5.40
CA ASN A 207 -11.56 8.78 6.36
C ASN A 207 -11.99 10.13 6.91
N VAL A 208 -13.28 10.43 6.79
CA VAL A 208 -13.89 11.65 7.35
C VAL A 208 -15.03 11.28 8.28
N ASP A 209 -15.19 12.06 9.34
CA ASP A 209 -16.39 11.95 10.18
C ASP A 209 -17.55 12.68 9.49
N ARG A 210 -18.65 11.98 9.29
CA ARG A 210 -19.92 12.54 8.82
C ARG A 210 -21.02 12.13 9.80
N ASP A 211 -21.48 13.07 10.58
CA ASP A 211 -22.55 12.88 11.57
C ASP A 211 -22.27 11.73 12.57
N GLY A 212 -21.02 11.66 13.06
CA GLY A 212 -20.56 10.62 13.99
C GLY A 212 -20.34 9.24 13.35
N ARG A 213 -20.31 9.17 12.02
CA ARG A 213 -20.01 7.94 11.26
C ARG A 213 -18.78 8.13 10.40
N ASN A 214 -17.91 7.12 10.40
CA ASN A 214 -16.76 7.12 9.51
C ASN A 214 -17.22 6.91 8.06
N ALA A 215 -16.94 7.87 7.18
CA ALA A 215 -17.12 7.74 5.75
C ALA A 215 -15.77 7.69 5.05
N VAL A 216 -15.63 6.86 4.03
CA VAL A 216 -14.43 6.78 3.20
C VAL A 216 -14.66 7.57 1.92
N LEU A 217 -13.86 8.61 1.71
CA LEU A 217 -13.86 9.37 0.47
C LEU A 217 -12.75 8.86 -0.44
N HIS A 218 -13.06 8.70 -1.73
CA HIS A 218 -12.13 8.34 -2.78
C HIS A 218 -11.89 9.56 -3.65
N PHE A 219 -10.65 10.07 -3.68
CA PHE A 219 -10.24 11.26 -4.41
C PHE A 219 -9.47 10.88 -5.67
N VAL A 220 -9.86 11.46 -6.80
CA VAL A 220 -9.24 11.24 -8.12
C VAL A 220 -8.87 12.59 -8.73
N PRO A 221 -7.63 12.79 -9.24
CA PRO A 221 -7.25 14.02 -9.91
C PRO A 221 -8.02 14.22 -11.22
N ARG A 222 -8.36 15.46 -11.54
CA ARG A 222 -8.99 15.88 -12.80
C ARG A 222 -8.16 16.96 -13.50
N PRO A 223 -7.80 16.75 -14.78
CA PRO A 223 -7.97 15.51 -15.55
C PRO A 223 -7.24 14.32 -14.92
N ALA A 224 -7.72 13.10 -15.21
CA ALA A 224 -7.12 11.88 -14.65
C ALA A 224 -5.64 11.77 -15.03
N SER A 225 -4.79 11.64 -14.04
CA SER A 225 -3.34 11.57 -14.21
C SER A 225 -2.70 10.79 -13.06
N THR A 226 -1.58 10.13 -13.34
CA THR A 226 -0.78 9.47 -12.31
C THR A 226 -0.09 10.54 -11.45
N MET A 227 -0.32 10.50 -10.15
CA MET A 227 0.33 11.36 -9.17
C MET A 227 1.73 10.85 -8.85
N LEU A 228 2.68 11.77 -8.77
CA LEU A 228 4.08 11.53 -8.38
C LEU A 228 4.22 11.91 -6.90
N VAL A 229 3.85 11.00 -6.02
CA VAL A 229 3.77 11.28 -4.59
C VAL A 229 5.16 11.37 -3.98
N ALA A 230 5.49 12.53 -3.42
CA ALA A 230 6.73 12.72 -2.66
C ALA A 230 6.75 11.79 -1.45
N CYS A 231 7.85 11.07 -1.24
CA CYS A 231 8.02 10.14 -0.14
C CYS A 231 9.41 10.32 0.52
N LEU A 232 9.47 9.99 1.80
CA LEU A 232 10.71 9.73 2.51
C LEU A 232 10.80 8.23 2.80
N PHE A 233 12.03 7.66 2.78
CA PHE A 233 12.23 6.26 3.10
C PHE A 233 13.33 6.05 4.13
N ALA A 234 13.32 4.89 4.76
CA ALA A 234 14.38 4.45 5.67
C ALA A 234 14.70 2.97 5.44
N GLN A 235 15.98 2.66 5.48
CA GLN A 235 16.50 1.30 5.58
C GLN A 235 16.72 1.00 7.07
N TRP A 236 15.92 0.11 7.61
CA TRP A 236 16.05 -0.35 8.99
C TRP A 236 16.71 -1.73 9.03
N THR A 237 17.66 -1.90 9.93
CA THR A 237 18.30 -3.19 10.21
C THR A 237 17.85 -3.67 11.57
N ASP A 238 17.43 -4.93 11.66
CA ASP A 238 17.02 -5.52 12.93
C ASP A 238 18.25 -5.73 13.82
N PRO A 239 18.32 -5.11 15.01
CA PRO A 239 19.41 -5.35 15.96
C PRO A 239 19.53 -6.81 16.39
N ALA A 240 18.47 -7.60 16.27
CA ALA A 240 18.46 -9.03 16.59
C ALA A 240 18.88 -9.94 15.40
N GLY A 241 19.36 -9.35 14.29
CA GLY A 241 19.82 -10.11 13.13
C GLY A 241 18.71 -10.59 12.20
N GLY A 242 17.50 -10.03 12.33
CA GLY A 242 16.39 -10.30 11.40
C GLY A 242 16.58 -9.66 10.03
N ALA A 243 15.65 -9.95 9.10
CA ALA A 243 15.67 -9.40 7.75
C ALA A 243 15.61 -7.86 7.76
N PRO A 244 16.40 -7.18 6.90
CA PRO A 244 16.35 -5.74 6.76
C PRO A 244 14.97 -5.30 6.26
N LEU A 245 14.55 -4.09 6.64
CA LEU A 245 13.27 -3.53 6.26
C LEU A 245 13.47 -2.21 5.51
N LEU A 246 13.10 -2.18 4.24
CA LEU A 246 12.89 -0.93 3.51
C LEU A 246 11.46 -0.45 3.78
N SER A 247 11.31 0.79 4.21
CA SER A 247 10.01 1.35 4.56
C SER A 247 9.93 2.84 4.22
N PHE A 248 8.71 3.34 3.94
CA PHE A 248 8.51 4.70 3.50
C PHE A 248 7.28 5.36 4.12
N ALA A 249 7.26 6.70 4.07
CA ALA A 249 6.13 7.54 4.40
C ALA A 249 5.86 8.53 3.25
N ALA A 250 4.59 8.74 2.90
CA ALA A 250 4.21 9.77 1.96
C ALA A 250 4.31 11.17 2.62
N VAL A 251 4.88 12.14 1.91
CA VAL A 251 4.88 13.52 2.37
C VAL A 251 3.46 14.08 2.25
N THR A 252 2.98 14.69 3.33
CA THR A 252 1.65 15.31 3.38
C THR A 252 1.75 16.77 3.75
N ASP A 253 0.84 17.58 3.19
CA ASP A 253 0.76 19.03 3.41
C ASP A 253 -0.71 19.47 3.53
N ASP A 254 -0.95 20.74 3.70
CA ASP A 254 -2.28 21.31 3.73
C ASP A 254 -3.05 20.97 2.44
N PRO A 255 -4.34 20.63 2.55
CA PRO A 255 -5.15 20.21 1.42
C PRO A 255 -5.57 21.41 0.55
N PRO A 256 -5.85 21.20 -0.75
CA PRO A 256 -6.52 22.19 -1.57
C PRO A 256 -7.97 22.39 -1.12
N PRO A 257 -8.62 23.50 -1.57
CA PRO A 257 -9.94 23.88 -1.08
C PRO A 257 -11.02 22.80 -1.20
N GLU A 258 -11.04 22.02 -2.29
CA GLU A 258 -12.02 20.96 -2.52
C GLU A 258 -11.84 19.78 -1.56
N VAL A 259 -10.60 19.43 -1.19
CA VAL A 259 -10.30 18.36 -0.22
C VAL A 259 -10.61 18.85 1.21
N ALA A 260 -10.30 20.11 1.52
CA ALA A 260 -10.67 20.74 2.80
C ALA A 260 -12.19 20.80 2.97
N ALA A 261 -12.92 21.22 1.92
CA ALA A 261 -14.38 21.29 1.90
C ALA A 261 -15.04 19.91 2.07
N ALA A 262 -14.36 18.83 1.63
CA ALA A 262 -14.79 17.46 1.85
C ALA A 262 -14.61 16.96 3.31
N GLY A 263 -13.96 17.77 4.16
CA GLY A 263 -13.77 17.50 5.59
C GLY A 263 -12.43 16.87 5.95
N HIS A 264 -11.42 16.95 5.07
CA HIS A 264 -10.09 16.45 5.37
C HIS A 264 -9.04 17.55 5.49
N ASP A 265 -8.15 17.42 6.49
CA ASP A 265 -7.18 18.46 6.90
C ASP A 265 -5.80 18.33 6.24
N ARG A 266 -5.63 17.38 5.31
CA ARG A 266 -4.33 17.08 4.65
C ARG A 266 -4.49 16.36 3.33
N MET A 267 -3.40 16.45 2.53
CA MET A 267 -3.26 15.70 1.30
C MET A 267 -1.81 15.29 1.07
N ILE A 268 -1.60 14.19 0.32
CA ILE A 268 -0.28 13.80 -0.20
C ILE A 268 0.25 14.86 -1.17
N VAL A 269 1.57 15.11 -1.15
CA VAL A 269 2.21 16.05 -2.05
C VAL A 269 2.48 15.38 -3.39
N ASN A 270 1.85 15.90 -4.46
CA ASN A 270 2.00 15.46 -5.84
C ASN A 270 3.08 16.32 -6.53
N LEU A 271 4.24 15.76 -6.78
CA LEU A 271 5.35 16.47 -7.43
C LEU A 271 5.07 16.77 -8.90
N LYS A 272 5.62 17.86 -9.41
CA LYS A 272 5.72 18.07 -10.85
C LYS A 272 6.78 17.15 -11.46
N PRO A 273 6.60 16.66 -12.71
CA PRO A 273 7.57 15.78 -13.37
C PRO A 273 8.99 16.32 -13.43
N GLU A 274 9.14 17.64 -13.65
CA GLU A 274 10.43 18.33 -13.68
C GLU A 274 11.18 18.29 -12.36
N HIS A 275 10.49 18.08 -11.24
CA HIS A 275 11.11 18.03 -9.91
C HIS A 275 11.57 16.63 -9.50
N ILE A 276 11.19 15.56 -10.24
CA ILE A 276 11.54 14.17 -9.87
C ILE A 276 13.05 14.00 -9.68
N ALA A 277 13.84 14.48 -10.62
CA ALA A 277 15.30 14.35 -10.54
C ALA A 277 15.87 15.03 -9.31
N ALA A 278 15.48 16.28 -9.09
CA ALA A 278 15.94 17.07 -7.94
C ALA A 278 15.47 16.49 -6.60
N TRP A 279 14.24 15.95 -6.56
CA TRP A 279 13.68 15.31 -5.35
C TRP A 279 14.40 14.01 -5.02
N LEU A 280 14.68 13.15 -6.02
CA LEU A 280 15.34 11.85 -5.81
C LEU A 280 16.83 11.97 -5.51
N THR A 281 17.45 13.10 -5.85
CA THR A 281 18.88 13.39 -5.56
C THR A 281 19.02 14.59 -4.63
N PRO A 282 18.65 14.47 -3.34
CA PRO A 282 18.67 15.60 -2.41
C PRO A 282 20.08 16.03 -2.00
N ALA A 283 21.09 15.18 -2.19
CA ALA A 283 22.46 15.47 -1.81
C ALA A 283 22.98 16.76 -2.48
N GLY A 284 23.57 17.64 -1.69
CA GLY A 284 24.09 18.93 -2.15
C GLY A 284 23.03 20.04 -2.29
N ARG A 285 21.74 19.74 -2.00
CA ARG A 285 20.68 20.74 -1.99
C ARG A 285 20.43 21.25 -0.57
N SER A 286 20.08 22.52 -0.46
CA SER A 286 19.60 23.08 0.80
C SER A 286 18.21 22.58 1.15
N LEU A 287 17.87 22.56 2.44
CA LEU A 287 16.51 22.23 2.89
C LEU A 287 15.47 23.21 2.32
N GLN A 288 15.86 24.47 2.10
CA GLN A 288 15.01 25.49 1.49
C GLN A 288 14.67 25.15 0.03
N GLU A 289 15.63 24.67 -0.77
CA GLU A 289 15.37 24.21 -2.14
C GLU A 289 14.41 23.01 -2.15
N LEU A 290 14.60 22.05 -1.24
CA LEU A 290 13.73 20.88 -1.11
C LEU A 290 12.29 21.29 -0.67
N GLN A 291 12.17 22.25 0.23
CA GLN A 291 10.88 22.85 0.59
C GLN A 291 10.24 23.60 -0.58
N GLY A 292 11.05 24.26 -1.42
CA GLY A 292 10.61 24.88 -2.66
C GLY A 292 9.98 23.89 -3.64
N ILE A 293 10.59 22.71 -3.82
CA ILE A 293 10.03 21.62 -4.64
C ILE A 293 8.64 21.21 -4.12
N LEU A 294 8.48 21.05 -2.80
CA LEU A 294 7.19 20.71 -2.20
C LEU A 294 6.14 21.83 -2.32
N SER A 295 6.58 23.09 -2.39
CA SER A 295 5.68 24.25 -2.61
C SER A 295 5.23 24.34 -4.07
N ASP A 296 6.13 24.06 -5.03
CA ASP A 296 5.85 24.07 -6.46
C ASP A 296 5.35 22.71 -6.94
N ARG A 297 4.28 22.23 -6.32
CA ARG A 297 3.64 20.93 -6.58
C ARG A 297 2.58 21.02 -7.67
N GLN A 298 2.21 19.87 -8.24
CA GLN A 298 1.00 19.78 -9.05
C GLN A 298 -0.25 19.97 -8.17
N ALA A 299 -1.19 20.75 -8.67
CA ALA A 299 -2.44 21.05 -7.98
C ALA A 299 -3.64 20.84 -8.94
N PRO A 300 -3.90 19.59 -9.41
CA PRO A 300 -5.12 19.31 -10.15
C PRO A 300 -6.32 19.45 -9.20
N TYR A 301 -7.50 19.64 -9.76
CA TYR A 301 -8.73 19.51 -8.98
C TYR A 301 -8.94 18.04 -8.56
N TYR A 302 -9.31 17.78 -7.31
CA TYR A 302 -9.58 16.43 -6.80
C TYR A 302 -11.07 16.21 -6.65
N GLU A 303 -11.65 15.50 -7.65
CA GLU A 303 -13.03 15.03 -7.54
C GLU A 303 -13.11 13.89 -6.53
N HIS A 304 -14.18 13.83 -5.74
CA HIS A 304 -14.36 12.76 -4.79
C HIS A 304 -15.75 12.14 -4.83
N GLU A 305 -15.79 10.87 -4.44
CA GLU A 305 -17.00 10.09 -4.21
C GLU A 305 -16.97 9.45 -2.81
N VAL A 306 -18.15 9.25 -2.22
CA VAL A 306 -18.30 8.52 -0.97
C VAL A 306 -18.40 7.03 -1.30
N LEU A 307 -17.47 6.23 -0.79
CA LEU A 307 -17.59 4.79 -0.90
C LEU A 307 -18.65 4.28 0.07
N ALA A 308 -19.54 3.40 -0.42
CA ALA A 308 -20.48 2.71 0.44
C ALA A 308 -19.72 1.92 1.54
N ALA A 309 -20.17 2.05 2.79
CA ALA A 309 -19.59 1.39 3.94
C ALA A 309 -19.78 -0.12 3.90
#